data_a50ad60e2b06e50944eadeb4626f97ab
#
_entry.id   a50ad60e2b06e50944eadeb4626f97ab
#
_cell.length_a   1.000
_cell.length_b   1.000
_cell.length_c   1.000
_cell.angle_alpha   90.00
_cell.angle_beta   90.00
_cell.angle_gamma   90.00
#
_symmetry.space_group_name_H-M   'P 1'
#
loop_
_entity.id
_entity.type
_entity.pdbx_description
1 polymer ?
#
loop_
_entity_poly.entity_id
_entity_poly.type
_entity_poly.pdbx_seq_one_letter_code
_entity_poly.pdbx_strand_id
1 'polypeptide(L)'
;MKNHIKLDQELPELKAKNVDGKRFYEKQDGSRYPSITSVLSIKNNEGILAWRKRVGEEVANYVSIKAANRGTYVHNMVEDYLNNLPTNELEDKHKKKFLAYTMFTVLKDKLKHIDNIHLQEAQMYSDKWTVAGRCDCIAEYEGELSVIDFKTSTSEKKEDWIENYFIQGTAYAEMYEEHFHKSINQIVILIVTEEGTTQVFKKDKKEFLPKLEESVKQFYDWIEKNGKSN
;
A
#
# COMPACT_ATOMS: atom_id res chain seq x y z
N MET A 1 12.84 -0.64 -20.66
CA MET A 1 13.56 -0.25 -19.43
C MET A 1 12.75 0.88 -18.82
N LYS A 2 12.54 0.88 -17.52
CA LYS A 2 11.82 1.94 -16.81
C LYS A 2 12.74 3.11 -16.52
N ASN A 3 12.23 4.32 -16.65
CA ASN A 3 12.97 5.53 -16.30
C ASN A 3 12.75 5.86 -14.83
N HIS A 4 13.82 6.26 -14.12
CA HIS A 4 13.76 6.70 -12.74
C HIS A 4 14.10 8.18 -12.65
N ILE A 5 13.22 8.95 -12.01
CA ILE A 5 13.38 10.39 -11.86
C ILE A 5 14.20 10.66 -10.59
N LYS A 6 15.29 11.40 -10.73
CA LYS A 6 16.04 11.88 -9.59
C LYS A 6 15.24 13.02 -8.93
N LEU A 7 14.89 12.83 -7.67
CA LEU A 7 14.22 13.87 -6.88
C LEU A 7 15.24 14.86 -6.29
N ASP A 8 14.79 16.09 -6.10
CA ASP A 8 15.66 17.18 -5.66
C ASP A 8 16.01 17.09 -4.16
N GLN A 9 15.29 16.29 -3.41
CA GLN A 9 15.53 16.08 -1.97
C GLN A 9 15.31 14.61 -1.60
N GLU A 10 16.00 14.21 -0.54
CA GLU A 10 15.84 12.87 0.04
C GLU A 10 14.69 12.85 1.05
N LEU A 11 14.05 11.70 1.17
CA LEU A 11 13.05 11.48 2.22
C LEU A 11 13.72 11.30 3.58
N PRO A 12 13.12 11.82 4.65
CA PRO A 12 13.64 11.63 5.99
C PRO A 12 13.57 10.13 6.40
N GLU A 13 14.57 9.69 7.13
CA GLU A 13 14.58 8.33 7.68
C GLU A 13 13.50 8.17 8.76
N LEU A 14 12.72 7.10 8.65
CA LEU A 14 11.67 6.74 9.60
C LEU A 14 11.96 5.35 10.19
N LYS A 15 11.68 5.18 11.48
CA LYS A 15 11.82 3.89 12.17
C LYS A 15 10.44 3.27 12.42
N ALA A 16 10.14 2.17 11.73
CA ALA A 16 8.89 1.44 11.93
C ALA A 16 8.92 0.66 13.25
N LYS A 17 7.87 0.82 14.07
CA LYS A 17 7.66 0.09 15.33
C LYS A 17 6.24 -0.45 15.38
N ASN A 18 6.08 -1.66 15.91
CA ASN A 18 4.76 -2.24 16.18
C ASN A 18 4.46 -2.13 17.68
N VAL A 19 3.34 -1.50 17.99
CA VAL A 19 2.83 -1.35 19.37
C VAL A 19 1.38 -1.82 19.36
N ASP A 20 1.05 -2.81 20.18
CA ASP A 20 -0.29 -3.39 20.33
C ASP A 20 -0.95 -3.78 18.99
N GLY A 21 -0.15 -4.41 18.12
CA GLY A 21 -0.60 -4.86 16.79
C GLY A 21 -0.80 -3.75 15.76
N LYS A 22 -0.45 -2.50 16.08
CA LYS A 22 -0.49 -1.35 15.18
C LYS A 22 0.91 -0.88 14.85
N ARG A 23 1.13 -0.53 13.59
CA ARG A 23 2.40 0.01 13.12
C ARG A 23 2.43 1.51 13.30
N PHE A 24 3.53 2.01 13.87
CA PHE A 24 3.89 3.42 13.98
C PHE A 24 5.22 3.67 13.30
N TYR A 25 5.43 4.90 12.86
CA TYR A 25 6.69 5.38 12.34
C TYR A 25 7.20 6.49 13.25
N GLU A 26 8.45 6.36 13.72
CA GLU A 26 9.12 7.34 14.56
C GLU A 26 10.02 8.21 13.69
N LYS A 27 9.83 9.52 13.79
CA LYS A 27 10.64 10.55 13.14
C LYS A 27 11.94 10.80 13.93
N GLN A 28 12.88 11.51 13.33
CA GLN A 28 14.15 11.85 13.98
C GLN A 28 13.98 12.73 15.24
N ASP A 29 12.93 13.54 15.30
CA ASP A 29 12.55 14.37 16.45
C ASP A 29 11.88 13.57 17.58
N GLY A 30 11.69 12.27 17.42
CA GLY A 30 11.04 11.37 18.37
C GLY A 30 9.52 11.33 18.30
N SER A 31 8.89 12.15 17.47
CA SER A 31 7.45 12.09 17.23
C SER A 31 7.06 10.80 16.52
N ARG A 32 5.85 10.28 16.80
CA ARG A 32 5.37 8.99 16.27
C ARG A 32 4.04 9.16 15.59
N TYR A 33 3.97 8.73 14.34
CA TYR A 33 2.74 8.72 13.56
C TYR A 33 2.30 7.29 13.28
N PRO A 34 0.99 6.98 13.40
CA PRO A 34 0.46 5.68 13.00
C PRO A 34 0.62 5.48 11.50
N SER A 35 0.82 4.24 11.07
CA SER A 35 0.72 3.95 9.65
C SER A 35 -0.72 4.15 9.17
N ILE A 36 -0.90 4.66 7.95
CA ILE A 36 -2.24 4.79 7.36
C ILE A 36 -2.99 3.45 7.34
N THR A 37 -2.30 2.33 7.15
CA THR A 37 -2.91 1.00 7.23
C THR A 37 -3.41 0.66 8.63
N SER A 38 -2.70 1.11 9.69
CA SER A 38 -3.19 0.97 11.07
C SER A 38 -4.40 1.85 11.34
N VAL A 39 -4.41 3.07 10.81
CA VAL A 39 -5.57 3.98 10.88
C VAL A 39 -6.80 3.32 10.26
N LEU A 40 -6.70 2.83 9.04
CA LEU A 40 -7.81 2.22 8.31
C LEU A 40 -8.26 0.86 8.87
N SER A 41 -7.41 0.18 9.64
CA SER A 41 -7.73 -1.13 10.22
C SER A 41 -8.84 -1.09 11.28
N ILE A 42 -9.11 0.06 11.89
CA ILE A 42 -10.11 0.17 12.97
C ILE A 42 -11.52 -0.11 12.45
N LYS A 43 -11.87 0.38 11.28
CA LYS A 43 -13.20 0.15 10.68
C LYS A 43 -13.46 -1.31 10.28
N ASN A 44 -12.42 -2.09 10.01
CA ASN A 44 -12.56 -3.44 9.46
C ASN A 44 -12.52 -4.56 10.52
N ASN A 45 -12.32 -4.24 11.78
CA ASN A 45 -12.11 -5.26 12.83
C ASN A 45 -13.32 -6.19 13.01
N GLU A 46 -14.54 -5.67 12.97
CA GLU A 46 -15.75 -6.48 13.23
C GLU A 46 -15.93 -7.58 12.17
N GLY A 47 -15.78 -7.25 10.89
CA GLY A 47 -15.88 -8.22 9.79
C GLY A 47 -14.81 -9.31 9.86
N ILE A 48 -13.58 -8.92 10.17
CA ILE A 48 -12.46 -9.85 10.33
C ILE A 48 -12.68 -10.75 11.56
N LEU A 49 -13.12 -10.20 12.68
CA LEU A 49 -13.41 -10.97 13.89
C LEU A 49 -14.55 -11.96 13.66
N ALA A 50 -15.64 -11.54 13.01
CA ALA A 50 -16.75 -12.42 12.67
C ALA A 50 -16.33 -13.56 11.73
N TRP A 51 -15.48 -13.26 10.72
CA TRP A 51 -14.92 -14.26 9.84
C TRP A 51 -14.02 -15.24 10.60
N ARG A 52 -13.08 -14.75 11.44
CA ARG A 52 -12.20 -15.59 12.27
C ARG A 52 -13.01 -16.52 13.18
N LYS A 53 -14.07 -16.01 13.83
CA LYS A 53 -14.97 -16.80 14.67
C LYS A 53 -15.67 -17.93 13.88
N ARG A 54 -16.04 -17.63 12.62
CA ARG A 54 -16.74 -18.59 11.76
C ARG A 54 -15.84 -19.71 11.26
N VAL A 55 -14.60 -19.41 10.84
CA VAL A 55 -13.68 -20.41 10.23
C VAL A 55 -12.76 -21.06 11.26
N GLY A 56 -12.63 -20.52 12.47
CA GLY A 56 -11.70 -20.94 13.51
C GLY A 56 -10.32 -20.27 13.37
N GLU A 57 -9.63 -20.13 14.51
CA GLU A 57 -8.36 -19.40 14.61
C GLU A 57 -7.25 -20.02 13.76
N GLU A 58 -7.14 -21.34 13.72
CA GLU A 58 -6.10 -22.03 12.97
C GLU A 58 -6.25 -21.79 11.46
N VAL A 59 -7.45 -21.96 10.93
CA VAL A 59 -7.75 -21.71 9.50
C VAL A 59 -7.57 -20.24 9.17
N ALA A 60 -8.04 -19.32 10.02
CA ALA A 60 -7.90 -17.90 9.82
C ALA A 60 -6.43 -17.47 9.78
N ASN A 61 -5.60 -17.98 10.69
CA ASN A 61 -4.17 -17.71 10.71
C ASN A 61 -3.47 -18.25 9.47
N TYR A 62 -3.75 -19.49 9.07
CA TYR A 62 -3.20 -20.08 7.85
C TYR A 62 -3.52 -19.24 6.61
N VAL A 63 -4.80 -18.87 6.43
CA VAL A 63 -5.24 -18.05 5.28
C VAL A 63 -4.58 -16.68 5.30
N SER A 64 -4.49 -16.03 6.47
CA SER A 64 -3.87 -14.71 6.61
C SER A 64 -2.38 -14.74 6.28
N ILE A 65 -1.64 -15.74 6.79
CA ILE A 65 -0.21 -15.92 6.51
C ILE A 65 0.02 -16.20 5.02
N LYS A 66 -0.79 -17.08 4.43
CA LYS A 66 -0.70 -17.39 2.99
C LYS A 66 -0.93 -16.14 2.14
N ALA A 67 -1.95 -15.35 2.47
CA ALA A 67 -2.25 -14.10 1.77
C ALA A 67 -1.13 -13.06 1.91
N ALA A 68 -0.58 -12.88 3.13
CA ALA A 68 0.53 -11.97 3.39
C ALA A 68 1.79 -12.37 2.61
N ASN A 69 2.17 -13.65 2.65
CA ASN A 69 3.32 -14.16 1.91
C ASN A 69 3.16 -13.99 0.39
N ARG A 70 1.98 -14.30 -0.15
CA ARG A 70 1.66 -14.09 -1.56
C ARG A 70 1.84 -12.62 -1.93
N GLY A 71 1.26 -11.70 -1.15
CA GLY A 71 1.41 -10.27 -1.36
C GLY A 71 2.89 -9.85 -1.38
N THR A 72 3.65 -10.20 -0.34
CA THR A 72 5.07 -9.88 -0.25
C THR A 72 5.86 -10.38 -1.46
N TYR A 73 5.61 -11.62 -1.91
CA TYR A 73 6.35 -12.15 -3.07
C TYR A 73 6.00 -11.40 -4.37
N VAL A 74 4.74 -11.06 -4.60
CA VAL A 74 4.34 -10.28 -5.79
C VAL A 74 4.95 -8.88 -5.74
N HIS A 75 4.90 -8.17 -4.59
CA HIS A 75 5.51 -6.86 -4.44
C HIS A 75 7.01 -6.88 -4.72
N ASN A 76 7.76 -7.86 -4.18
CA ASN A 76 9.19 -7.99 -4.45
C ASN A 76 9.49 -8.20 -5.94
N MET A 77 8.64 -8.96 -6.66
CA MET A 77 8.79 -9.16 -8.11
C MET A 77 8.47 -7.89 -8.89
N VAL A 78 7.45 -7.14 -8.47
CA VAL A 78 7.11 -5.85 -9.07
C VAL A 78 8.25 -4.85 -8.87
N GLU A 79 8.79 -4.76 -7.64
CA GLU A 79 9.93 -3.91 -7.31
C GLU A 79 11.15 -4.23 -8.18
N ASP A 80 11.54 -5.49 -8.26
CA ASP A 80 12.66 -5.92 -9.10
C ASP A 80 12.43 -5.59 -10.58
N TYR A 81 11.23 -5.81 -11.09
CA TYR A 81 10.86 -5.50 -12.47
C TYR A 81 10.93 -3.99 -12.76
N LEU A 82 10.38 -3.18 -11.88
CA LEU A 82 10.40 -1.72 -12.00
C LEU A 82 11.82 -1.16 -11.85
N ASN A 83 12.68 -1.82 -11.08
CA ASN A 83 14.12 -1.53 -10.97
C ASN A 83 14.94 -2.06 -12.17
N ASN A 84 14.26 -2.52 -13.21
CA ASN A 84 14.90 -3.02 -14.43
C ASN A 84 15.79 -4.26 -14.23
N LEU A 85 15.50 -5.10 -13.23
CA LEU A 85 16.21 -6.37 -13.10
C LEU A 85 16.04 -7.19 -14.38
N PRO A 86 17.12 -7.73 -14.99
CA PRO A 86 17.03 -8.53 -16.21
C PRO A 86 16.06 -9.71 -16.05
N THR A 87 15.29 -10.01 -17.10
CA THR A 87 14.21 -11.01 -17.03
C THR A 87 14.70 -12.39 -16.58
N ASN A 88 15.88 -12.82 -17.01
CA ASN A 88 16.49 -14.09 -16.59
C ASN A 88 16.84 -14.10 -15.10
N GLU A 89 17.36 -13.00 -14.57
CA GLU A 89 17.69 -12.88 -13.15
C GLU A 89 16.43 -12.83 -12.29
N LEU A 90 15.41 -12.09 -12.74
CA LEU A 90 14.10 -12.03 -12.06
C LEU A 90 13.45 -13.42 -12.00
N GLU A 91 13.48 -14.16 -13.11
CA GLU A 91 12.97 -15.52 -13.16
C GLU A 91 13.73 -16.43 -12.21
N ASP A 92 15.06 -16.44 -12.25
CA ASP A 92 15.89 -17.29 -11.38
C ASP A 92 15.68 -16.99 -9.89
N LYS A 93 15.51 -15.71 -9.55
CA LYS A 93 15.25 -15.26 -8.17
C LYS A 93 13.89 -15.73 -7.64
N HIS A 94 12.85 -15.71 -8.49
CA HIS A 94 11.47 -15.78 -8.03
C HIS A 94 10.67 -17.02 -8.47
N LYS A 95 11.09 -17.77 -9.51
CA LYS A 95 10.34 -18.92 -10.08
C LYS A 95 9.92 -19.99 -9.07
N LYS A 96 10.66 -20.13 -7.97
CA LYS A 96 10.32 -21.08 -6.89
C LYS A 96 9.02 -20.72 -6.16
N LYS A 97 8.54 -19.48 -6.25
CA LYS A 97 7.27 -19.01 -5.68
C LYS A 97 6.17 -19.06 -6.74
N PHE A 98 5.89 -20.26 -7.23
CA PHE A 98 5.11 -20.51 -8.43
C PHE A 98 3.83 -19.69 -8.56
N LEU A 99 2.93 -19.71 -7.55
CA LEU A 99 1.68 -18.95 -7.59
C LEU A 99 1.93 -17.45 -7.73
N ALA A 100 2.81 -16.89 -6.88
CA ALA A 100 3.11 -15.46 -6.92
C ALA A 100 3.81 -15.07 -8.22
N TYR A 101 4.68 -15.93 -8.76
CA TYR A 101 5.34 -15.71 -10.04
C TYR A 101 4.34 -15.71 -11.22
N THR A 102 3.38 -16.64 -11.22
CA THR A 102 2.30 -16.65 -12.21
C THR A 102 1.45 -15.39 -12.12
N MET A 103 1.05 -14.99 -10.92
CA MET A 103 0.31 -13.74 -10.71
C MET A 103 1.10 -12.52 -11.19
N PHE A 104 2.39 -12.42 -10.85
CA PHE A 104 3.26 -11.36 -11.34
C PHE A 104 3.32 -11.35 -12.88
N THR A 105 3.44 -12.51 -13.52
CA THR A 105 3.49 -12.61 -14.99
C THR A 105 2.23 -12.05 -15.64
N VAL A 106 1.07 -12.32 -15.06
CA VAL A 106 -0.22 -11.75 -15.51
C VAL A 106 -0.25 -10.23 -15.28
N LEU A 107 0.27 -9.76 -14.14
CA LEU A 107 0.30 -8.34 -13.81
C LEU A 107 1.23 -7.52 -14.73
N LYS A 108 2.29 -8.13 -15.28
CA LYS A 108 3.30 -7.45 -16.12
C LYS A 108 2.71 -6.58 -17.22
N ASP A 109 1.59 -6.97 -17.81
CA ASP A 109 0.98 -6.17 -18.88
C ASP A 109 0.50 -4.80 -18.36
N LYS A 110 0.03 -4.72 -17.11
CA LYS A 110 -0.37 -3.46 -16.48
C LYS A 110 0.85 -2.64 -16.03
N LEU A 111 1.92 -3.31 -15.61
CA LEU A 111 3.18 -2.64 -15.23
C LEU A 111 3.88 -1.96 -16.41
N LYS A 112 3.57 -2.32 -17.66
CA LYS A 112 4.12 -1.65 -18.86
C LYS A 112 3.72 -0.17 -18.93
N HIS A 113 2.56 0.18 -18.36
CA HIS A 113 2.02 1.55 -18.34
C HIS A 113 2.67 2.45 -17.29
N ILE A 114 3.55 1.90 -16.43
CA ILE A 114 4.30 2.66 -15.43
C ILE A 114 5.61 3.12 -16.05
N ASP A 115 5.94 4.40 -15.91
CA ASP A 115 7.25 4.98 -16.26
C ASP A 115 7.56 6.19 -15.37
N ASN A 116 8.71 6.85 -15.58
CA ASN A 116 9.12 8.01 -14.81
C ASN A 116 8.93 7.83 -13.31
N ILE A 117 9.55 6.78 -12.75
CA ILE A 117 9.39 6.38 -11.35
C ILE A 117 10.08 7.38 -10.45
N HIS A 118 9.32 7.98 -9.54
CA HIS A 118 9.79 8.93 -8.53
C HIS A 118 10.21 8.22 -7.25
N LEU A 119 9.36 7.34 -6.74
CA LEU A 119 9.57 6.60 -5.49
C LEU A 119 9.09 5.16 -5.63
N GLN A 120 9.78 4.25 -4.92
CA GLN A 120 9.43 2.85 -4.83
C GLN A 120 9.70 2.35 -3.42
N GLU A 121 8.71 1.64 -2.80
CA GLU A 121 8.80 1.11 -1.44
C GLU A 121 9.26 2.17 -0.41
N ALA A 122 8.86 3.42 -0.62
CA ALA A 122 9.35 4.58 0.10
C ALA A 122 8.52 4.91 1.33
N GLN A 123 9.20 5.16 2.45
CA GLN A 123 8.56 5.62 3.69
C GLN A 123 8.37 7.13 3.66
N MET A 124 7.16 7.58 3.95
CA MET A 124 6.79 8.99 4.01
C MET A 124 5.89 9.26 5.22
N TYR A 125 5.76 10.51 5.58
CA TYR A 125 4.80 10.96 6.59
C TYR A 125 4.14 12.29 6.16
N SER A 126 3.05 12.61 6.84
CA SER A 126 2.36 13.89 6.74
C SER A 126 2.22 14.49 8.13
N ASP A 127 2.76 15.69 8.32
CA ASP A 127 2.55 16.46 9.55
C ASP A 127 1.13 17.02 9.61
N LYS A 128 0.57 17.38 8.45
CA LYS A 128 -0.82 17.86 8.32
C LYS A 128 -1.84 16.80 8.80
N TRP A 129 -1.64 15.55 8.38
CA TRP A 129 -2.55 14.45 8.69
C TRP A 129 -2.10 13.63 9.91
N THR A 130 -0.88 13.88 10.43
CA THR A 130 -0.26 13.13 11.53
C THR A 130 -0.29 11.61 11.30
N VAL A 131 0.01 11.19 10.09
CA VAL A 131 0.07 9.79 9.66
C VAL A 131 1.35 9.53 8.87
N ALA A 132 1.76 8.28 8.78
CA ALA A 132 2.92 7.87 8.00
C ALA A 132 2.62 6.57 7.25
N GLY A 133 3.53 6.13 6.39
CA GLY A 133 3.40 4.85 5.71
C GLY A 133 4.52 4.58 4.73
N ARG A 134 4.44 3.42 4.08
CA ARG A 134 5.33 3.04 2.98
C ARG A 134 4.47 2.84 1.74
N CYS A 135 4.67 3.71 0.75
CA CYS A 135 3.99 3.59 -0.53
C CYS A 135 4.69 2.57 -1.42
N ASP A 136 3.93 1.83 -2.22
CA ASP A 136 4.48 0.85 -3.14
C ASP A 136 5.22 1.56 -4.29
N CYS A 137 4.55 2.52 -4.96
CA CYS A 137 5.15 3.24 -6.08
C CYS A 137 4.52 4.63 -6.27
N ILE A 138 5.35 5.62 -6.58
CA ILE A 138 4.93 6.91 -7.15
C ILE A 138 5.63 7.07 -8.48
N ALA A 139 4.85 7.12 -9.54
CA ALA A 139 5.33 7.11 -10.93
C ALA A 139 4.25 7.67 -11.86
N GLU A 140 4.60 7.90 -13.11
CA GLU A 140 3.60 8.11 -14.14
C GLU A 140 2.92 6.79 -14.51
N TYR A 141 1.59 6.76 -14.44
CA TYR A 141 0.76 5.71 -14.99
C TYR A 141 -0.02 6.24 -16.19
N GLU A 142 0.28 5.70 -17.39
CA GLU A 142 -0.25 6.23 -18.66
C GLU A 142 0.02 7.73 -18.85
N GLY A 143 1.19 8.20 -18.40
CA GLY A 143 1.64 9.59 -18.56
C GLY A 143 1.13 10.57 -17.50
N GLU A 144 0.38 10.11 -16.46
CA GLU A 144 -0.09 10.94 -15.35
C GLU A 144 0.59 10.53 -14.05
N LEU A 145 1.19 11.50 -13.33
CA LEU A 145 1.84 11.25 -12.04
C LEU A 145 0.82 10.74 -11.03
N SER A 146 1.07 9.56 -10.48
CA SER A 146 0.11 8.77 -9.72
C SER A 146 0.73 8.15 -8.48
N VAL A 147 -0.07 7.93 -7.45
CA VAL A 147 0.19 6.89 -6.46
C VAL A 147 -0.32 5.57 -7.00
N ILE A 148 0.55 4.58 -7.08
CA ILE A 148 0.24 3.24 -7.59
C ILE A 148 0.40 2.24 -6.46
N ASP A 149 -0.64 1.48 -6.18
CA ASP A 149 -0.68 0.51 -5.10
C ASP A 149 -1.00 -0.88 -5.69
N PHE A 150 -0.17 -1.86 -5.34
CA PHE A 150 -0.28 -3.23 -5.86
C PHE A 150 -0.99 -4.12 -4.84
N LYS A 151 -2.00 -4.84 -5.28
CA LYS A 151 -2.77 -5.73 -4.41
C LYS A 151 -2.88 -7.13 -5.01
N THR A 152 -2.88 -8.13 -4.14
CA THR A 152 -3.17 -9.50 -4.52
C THR A 152 -4.49 -9.94 -3.89
N SER A 153 -5.27 -10.72 -4.62
CA SER A 153 -6.55 -11.25 -4.15
C SER A 153 -6.72 -12.71 -4.57
N THR A 154 -7.64 -13.43 -3.96
CA THR A 154 -8.07 -14.75 -4.44
C THR A 154 -8.95 -14.61 -5.67
N SER A 155 -9.85 -13.61 -5.69
CA SER A 155 -10.79 -13.34 -6.78
C SER A 155 -10.94 -11.84 -7.00
N GLU A 156 -11.64 -11.46 -8.04
CA GLU A 156 -11.92 -10.07 -8.37
C GLU A 156 -12.64 -9.33 -7.24
N LYS A 157 -12.37 -8.03 -7.14
CA LYS A 157 -12.96 -7.12 -6.17
C LYS A 157 -13.96 -6.20 -6.83
N LYS A 158 -15.08 -5.94 -6.14
CA LYS A 158 -15.94 -4.82 -6.49
C LYS A 158 -15.30 -3.53 -5.96
N GLU A 159 -15.49 -2.43 -6.68
CA GLU A 159 -14.92 -1.13 -6.33
C GLU A 159 -15.32 -0.69 -4.91
N ASP A 160 -16.57 -0.89 -4.53
CA ASP A 160 -17.06 -0.54 -3.19
C ASP A 160 -16.36 -1.29 -2.05
N TRP A 161 -15.72 -2.42 -2.34
CA TRP A 161 -15.01 -3.22 -1.32
C TRP A 161 -13.57 -2.77 -1.09
N ILE A 162 -13.07 -1.89 -1.94
CA ILE A 162 -11.66 -1.44 -1.94
C ILE A 162 -11.51 0.05 -1.62
N GLU A 163 -12.53 0.69 -1.09
CA GLU A 163 -12.50 2.11 -0.71
C GLU A 163 -11.27 2.45 0.14
N ASN A 164 -10.90 1.58 1.08
CA ASN A 164 -9.73 1.79 1.92
C ASN A 164 -8.41 1.85 1.14
N TYR A 165 -8.32 1.22 -0.04
CA TYR A 165 -7.11 1.32 -0.87
C TYR A 165 -7.00 2.72 -1.49
N PHE A 166 -8.12 3.32 -1.87
CA PHE A 166 -8.13 4.70 -2.37
C PHE A 166 -7.81 5.72 -1.27
N ILE A 167 -8.34 5.52 -0.05
CA ILE A 167 -8.00 6.37 1.10
C ILE A 167 -6.52 6.24 1.43
N GLN A 168 -5.96 5.03 1.40
CA GLN A 168 -4.53 4.77 1.59
C GLN A 168 -3.69 5.50 0.53
N GLY A 169 -4.05 5.38 -0.75
CA GLY A 169 -3.37 6.07 -1.85
C GLY A 169 -3.46 7.59 -1.73
N THR A 170 -4.62 8.11 -1.29
CA THR A 170 -4.82 9.54 -1.03
C THR A 170 -3.88 10.04 0.06
N ALA A 171 -3.71 9.29 1.14
CA ALA A 171 -2.74 9.66 2.18
C ALA A 171 -1.31 9.72 1.64
N TYR A 172 -0.91 8.78 0.79
CA TYR A 172 0.42 8.80 0.16
C TYR A 172 0.59 9.98 -0.81
N ALA A 173 -0.45 10.35 -1.55
CA ALA A 173 -0.43 11.54 -2.40
C ALA A 173 -0.22 12.82 -1.59
N GLU A 174 -0.92 12.97 -0.47
CA GLU A 174 -0.76 14.10 0.45
C GLU A 174 0.65 14.13 1.08
N MET A 175 1.17 12.98 1.53
CA MET A 175 2.54 12.86 2.03
C MET A 175 3.57 13.30 0.98
N TYR A 176 3.42 12.81 -0.25
CA TYR A 176 4.32 13.18 -1.35
C TYR A 176 4.27 14.68 -1.65
N GLU A 177 3.07 15.28 -1.67
CA GLU A 177 2.88 16.70 -1.91
C GLU A 177 3.54 17.56 -0.80
N GLU A 178 3.47 17.14 0.48
CA GLU A 178 4.15 17.82 1.59
C GLU A 178 5.68 17.79 1.44
N HIS A 179 6.24 16.65 1.00
CA HIS A 179 7.70 16.52 0.88
C HIS A 179 8.26 17.16 -0.39
N PHE A 180 7.58 17.05 -1.52
CA PHE A 180 8.14 17.41 -2.83
C PHE A 180 7.45 18.59 -3.51
N HIS A 181 6.41 19.16 -2.90
CA HIS A 181 5.62 20.28 -3.44
C HIS A 181 5.07 20.04 -4.86
N LYS A 182 4.83 18.78 -5.19
CA LYS A 182 4.24 18.35 -6.47
C LYS A 182 2.93 17.63 -6.20
N SER A 183 1.85 18.11 -6.79
CA SER A 183 0.52 17.50 -6.58
C SER A 183 0.36 16.21 -7.35
N ILE A 184 -0.25 15.21 -6.71
CA ILE A 184 -0.71 13.98 -7.33
C ILE A 184 -2.23 13.92 -7.16
N ASN A 185 -2.95 13.84 -8.27
CA ASN A 185 -4.41 13.70 -8.23
C ASN A 185 -4.85 12.26 -8.48
N GLN A 186 -4.13 11.50 -9.30
CA GLN A 186 -4.52 10.15 -9.68
C GLN A 186 -4.02 9.10 -8.68
N ILE A 187 -4.96 8.28 -8.19
CA ILE A 187 -4.69 7.07 -7.42
C ILE A 187 -4.99 5.86 -8.32
N VAL A 188 -4.05 4.95 -8.45
CA VAL A 188 -4.16 3.74 -9.26
C VAL A 188 -4.02 2.51 -8.37
N ILE A 189 -5.04 1.66 -8.36
CA ILE A 189 -4.99 0.37 -7.67
C ILE A 189 -4.91 -0.73 -8.72
N LEU A 190 -3.82 -1.49 -8.69
CA LEU A 190 -3.60 -2.63 -9.55
C LEU A 190 -3.81 -3.92 -8.74
N ILE A 191 -4.84 -4.68 -9.07
CA ILE A 191 -5.13 -5.94 -8.40
C ILE A 191 -4.84 -7.10 -9.35
N VAL A 192 -4.12 -8.11 -8.86
CA VAL A 192 -3.98 -9.39 -9.55
C VAL A 192 -4.57 -10.50 -8.69
N THR A 193 -5.29 -11.43 -9.30
CA THR A 193 -5.99 -12.52 -8.61
C THR A 193 -5.31 -13.87 -8.80
N GLU A 194 -5.56 -14.81 -7.88
CA GLU A 194 -5.15 -16.21 -8.04
C GLU A 194 -5.85 -16.90 -9.24
N GLU A 195 -6.97 -16.34 -9.70
CA GLU A 195 -7.71 -16.79 -10.87
C GLU A 195 -7.06 -16.34 -12.20
N GLY A 196 -5.98 -15.58 -12.14
CA GLY A 196 -5.25 -15.10 -13.31
C GLY A 196 -5.87 -13.89 -14.00
N THR A 197 -6.67 -13.08 -13.28
CA THR A 197 -7.23 -11.83 -13.78
C THR A 197 -6.50 -10.62 -13.20
N THR A 198 -6.58 -9.48 -13.89
CA THR A 198 -6.08 -8.19 -13.40
C THR A 198 -7.18 -7.14 -13.45
N GLN A 199 -7.23 -6.31 -12.42
CA GLN A 199 -8.14 -5.17 -12.37
C GLN A 199 -7.33 -3.88 -12.19
N VAL A 200 -7.75 -2.82 -12.85
CA VAL A 200 -7.17 -1.48 -12.77
C VAL A 200 -8.27 -0.53 -12.34
N PHE A 201 -8.09 0.12 -11.20
CA PHE A 201 -8.99 1.14 -10.73
C PHE A 201 -8.23 2.46 -10.66
N LYS A 202 -8.82 3.52 -11.22
CA LYS A 202 -8.26 4.87 -11.22
C LYS A 202 -9.27 5.82 -10.57
N LYS A 203 -8.81 6.64 -9.63
CA LYS A 203 -9.65 7.62 -8.93
C LYS A 203 -8.91 8.93 -8.71
N ASP A 204 -9.68 10.01 -8.61
CA ASP A 204 -9.14 11.28 -8.15
C ASP A 204 -9.05 11.28 -6.62
N LYS A 205 -7.91 11.68 -6.05
CA LYS A 205 -7.71 11.77 -4.59
C LYS A 205 -8.76 12.66 -3.91
N LYS A 206 -9.28 13.67 -4.60
CA LYS A 206 -10.28 14.61 -4.05
C LYS A 206 -11.54 13.91 -3.59
N GLU A 207 -11.91 12.80 -4.23
CA GLU A 207 -13.07 12.01 -3.83
C GLU A 207 -12.90 11.40 -2.43
N PHE A 208 -11.62 11.17 -2.01
CA PHE A 208 -11.31 10.46 -0.78
C PHE A 208 -10.69 11.31 0.32
N LEU A 209 -10.37 12.58 0.08
CA LEU A 209 -9.87 13.50 1.10
C LEU A 209 -10.80 13.61 2.32
N PRO A 210 -12.13 13.78 2.18
CA PRO A 210 -13.03 13.82 3.34
C PRO A 210 -13.04 12.50 4.13
N LYS A 211 -12.89 11.36 3.44
CA LYS A 211 -12.84 10.03 4.06
C LYS A 211 -11.52 9.78 4.77
N LEU A 212 -10.42 10.32 4.26
CA LEU A 212 -9.13 10.32 4.94
C LEU A 212 -9.21 11.10 6.25
N GLU A 213 -9.74 12.33 6.21
CA GLU A 213 -9.93 13.18 7.38
C GLU A 213 -10.77 12.47 8.46
N GLU A 214 -11.91 11.92 8.05
CA GLU A 214 -12.79 11.16 8.95
C GLU A 214 -12.06 9.95 9.56
N SER A 215 -11.30 9.20 8.76
CA SER A 215 -10.61 8.00 9.22
C SER A 215 -9.50 8.33 10.23
N VAL A 216 -8.74 9.39 9.98
CA VAL A 216 -7.70 9.88 10.88
C VAL A 216 -8.32 10.35 12.20
N LYS A 217 -9.39 11.16 12.14
CA LYS A 217 -10.12 11.60 13.34
C LYS A 217 -10.62 10.43 14.17
N GLN A 218 -11.30 9.46 13.55
CA GLN A 218 -11.82 8.28 14.24
C GLN A 218 -10.70 7.46 14.91
N PHE A 219 -9.52 7.39 14.27
CA PHE A 219 -8.37 6.70 14.84
C PHE A 219 -7.88 7.38 16.12
N TYR A 220 -7.72 8.70 16.10
CA TYR A 220 -7.25 9.43 17.27
C TYR A 220 -8.28 9.44 18.39
N ASP A 221 -9.57 9.58 18.08
CA ASP A 221 -10.68 9.42 19.04
C ASP A 221 -10.65 8.02 19.69
N TRP A 222 -10.35 6.98 18.90
CA TRP A 222 -10.21 5.61 19.40
C TRP A 222 -8.99 5.46 20.31
N ILE A 223 -7.83 6.04 19.95
CA ILE A 223 -6.63 6.03 20.80
C ILE A 223 -6.91 6.73 22.13
N GLU A 224 -7.56 7.89 22.10
CA GLU A 224 -7.87 8.64 23.32
C GLU A 224 -8.78 7.85 24.28
N LYS A 225 -9.75 7.14 23.74
CA LYS A 225 -10.68 6.31 24.53
C LYS A 225 -10.03 5.03 25.08
N ASN A 226 -9.13 4.41 24.32
CA ASN A 226 -8.57 3.09 24.65
C ASN A 226 -7.12 3.16 25.14
N GLY A 227 -6.38 4.25 24.87
CA GLY A 227 -4.99 4.42 25.29
C GLY A 227 -4.78 4.84 26.75
N LYS A 228 -5.86 5.08 27.52
CA LYS A 228 -5.81 5.43 28.94
C LYS A 228 -5.82 4.20 29.88
N SER A 229 -5.65 3.01 29.34
CA SER A 229 -5.71 1.75 30.11
C SER A 229 -4.36 1.08 30.33
N ASN A 230 -3.25 1.85 30.29
CA ASN A 230 -1.93 1.36 30.77
C ASN A 230 -1.14 2.49 31.42
#